data_11f6f1ae8bf9f799f7ae14793fb3c5a5
#
_entry.id   11f6f1ae8bf9f799f7ae14793fb3c5a5
#
_cell.length_a   1.000
_cell.length_b   1.000
_cell.length_c   1.000
_cell.angle_alpha   90.00
_cell.angle_beta   90.00
_cell.angle_gamma   90.00
#
_symmetry.space_group_name_H-M   'P 1'
#
loop_
_entity.id
_entity.type
_entity.pdbx_description
1 polymer ?
#
loop_
_entity_poly.entity_id
_entity_poly.type
_entity_poly.pdbx_seq_one_letter_code
_entity_poly.pdbx_strand_id
1 'polypeptide(L)'
;MELSGKKASEDLLLKLSKKIKELDLKIRLDVLQVGSDPASSVYIKQKEKAALKSGLQFQKQELDRTSSFEDIFNKIQELNNDANCSAFILQLPLDTEKKLTPQEVNKVLATMDPEKDADGLHPMNQAALLSGESTSNRWTSPLPATALGIIRLLEHNQISLESKNACVLGRSKLVGMPTALLLNQKNATVTLCHSRTRDIKKHTLHAEIVIAAAGKMHMLGEEHFQDNHSIVIDVGIHRQENGKLSGDLNPLARKKLKAFSPVPRGVGPMTVAALIENTVQLELKKNNKDFFHYEH
;
A
#
# COMPACT_ATOMS: atom_id res chain seq x y z
N MET A 1 12.58 -5.80 18.33
CA MET A 1 11.83 -6.92 17.68
C MET A 1 11.69 -6.63 16.20
N GLU A 2 11.73 -7.64 15.30
CA GLU A 2 11.50 -7.49 13.87
C GLU A 2 10.03 -7.79 13.51
N LEU A 3 9.38 -6.87 12.78
CA LEU A 3 8.01 -7.00 12.33
C LEU A 3 8.01 -7.57 10.91
N SER A 4 7.91 -8.90 10.81
CA SER A 4 7.97 -9.60 9.52
C SER A 4 6.69 -9.41 8.71
N GLY A 5 6.74 -8.57 7.68
CA GLY A 5 5.63 -8.42 6.73
C GLY A 5 5.41 -9.65 5.87
N LYS A 6 6.46 -10.46 5.65
CA LYS A 6 6.31 -11.73 4.94
C LYS A 6 5.35 -12.67 5.68
N LYS A 7 5.55 -12.88 7.00
CA LYS A 7 4.68 -13.74 7.81
C LYS A 7 3.26 -13.16 7.88
N ALA A 8 3.14 -11.87 8.21
CA ALA A 8 1.84 -11.20 8.29
C ALA A 8 1.05 -11.28 6.97
N SER A 9 1.72 -11.09 5.82
CA SER A 9 1.08 -11.22 4.52
C SER A 9 0.65 -12.66 4.20
N GLU A 10 1.44 -13.65 4.56
CA GLU A 10 1.08 -15.07 4.37
C GLU A 10 -0.17 -15.44 5.19
N ASP A 11 -0.27 -14.97 6.42
CA ASP A 11 -1.42 -15.20 7.30
C ASP A 11 -2.69 -14.50 6.78
N LEU A 12 -2.57 -13.25 6.31
CA LEU A 12 -3.67 -12.51 5.68
C LEU A 12 -4.16 -13.20 4.40
N LEU A 13 -3.25 -13.56 3.49
CA LEU A 13 -3.60 -14.25 2.24
C LEU A 13 -4.27 -15.60 2.49
N LEU A 14 -3.87 -16.32 3.53
CA LEU A 14 -4.51 -17.57 3.93
C LEU A 14 -5.95 -17.35 4.40
N LYS A 15 -6.21 -16.32 5.20
CA LYS A 15 -7.56 -15.94 5.64
C LYS A 15 -8.44 -15.58 4.43
N LEU A 16 -7.93 -14.78 3.50
CA LEU A 16 -8.63 -14.42 2.27
C LEU A 16 -8.94 -15.65 1.40
N SER A 17 -7.96 -16.54 1.22
CA SER A 17 -8.15 -17.79 0.45
C SER A 17 -9.25 -18.69 1.04
N LYS A 18 -9.32 -18.81 2.37
CA LYS A 18 -10.39 -19.53 3.04
C LYS A 18 -11.76 -18.91 2.73
N LYS A 19 -11.87 -17.58 2.88
CA LYS A 19 -13.13 -16.85 2.64
C LYS A 19 -13.59 -16.95 1.18
N ILE A 20 -12.67 -16.87 0.22
CA ILE A 20 -12.97 -17.05 -1.21
C ILE A 20 -13.57 -18.43 -1.47
N LYS A 21 -12.98 -19.48 -0.88
CA LYS A 21 -13.48 -20.86 -1.01
C LYS A 21 -14.83 -21.07 -0.33
N GLU A 22 -14.99 -20.58 0.89
CA GLU A 22 -16.25 -20.70 1.66
C GLU A 22 -17.43 -20.05 0.94
N LEU A 23 -17.21 -18.95 0.23
CA LEU A 23 -18.24 -18.20 -0.46
C LEU A 23 -18.34 -18.52 -1.96
N ASP A 24 -17.51 -19.45 -2.45
CA ASP A 24 -17.39 -19.83 -3.88
C ASP A 24 -17.26 -18.60 -4.80
N LEU A 25 -16.34 -17.68 -4.43
CA LEU A 25 -16.14 -16.46 -5.19
C LEU A 25 -15.24 -16.70 -6.40
N LYS A 26 -15.66 -16.19 -7.55
CA LYS A 26 -14.84 -16.15 -8.78
C LYS A 26 -14.30 -14.75 -8.97
N ILE A 27 -13.04 -14.54 -8.63
CA ILE A 27 -12.41 -13.21 -8.60
C ILE A 27 -11.29 -13.18 -9.63
N ARG A 28 -11.30 -12.17 -10.52
CA ARG A 28 -10.18 -11.89 -11.42
C ARG A 28 -9.59 -10.52 -11.12
N LEU A 29 -8.29 -10.51 -10.87
CA LEU A 29 -7.48 -9.32 -10.74
C LEU A 29 -6.69 -9.09 -12.04
N ASP A 30 -6.88 -7.95 -12.66
CA ASP A 30 -6.11 -7.53 -13.82
C ASP A 30 -5.03 -6.52 -13.40
N VAL A 31 -3.89 -6.53 -14.09
CA VAL A 31 -2.80 -5.56 -13.90
C VAL A 31 -2.48 -4.93 -15.25
N LEU A 32 -2.77 -3.65 -15.40
CA LEU A 32 -2.40 -2.88 -16.58
C LEU A 32 -1.02 -2.29 -16.39
N GLN A 33 -0.06 -2.72 -17.23
CA GLN A 33 1.29 -2.19 -17.31
C GLN A 33 1.46 -1.40 -18.62
N VAL A 34 2.08 -0.23 -18.53
CA VAL A 34 2.50 0.55 -19.69
C VAL A 34 4.02 0.54 -19.73
N GLY A 35 4.58 0.11 -20.85
CA GLY A 35 6.03 -0.08 -21.02
C GLY A 35 6.56 -1.31 -20.31
N SER A 36 7.88 -1.37 -20.14
CA SER A 36 8.61 -2.57 -19.70
C SER A 36 9.60 -2.31 -18.57
N ASP A 37 9.30 -1.36 -17.66
CA ASP A 37 10.18 -1.08 -16.52
C ASP A 37 10.48 -2.37 -15.72
N PRO A 38 11.78 -2.74 -15.57
CA PRO A 38 12.17 -3.99 -14.90
C PRO A 38 11.74 -4.06 -13.42
N ALA A 39 11.70 -2.93 -12.72
CA ALA A 39 11.26 -2.90 -11.32
C ALA A 39 9.77 -3.23 -11.23
N SER A 40 8.95 -2.63 -12.09
CA SER A 40 7.52 -2.92 -12.20
C SER A 40 7.25 -4.38 -12.49
N SER A 41 8.03 -5.00 -13.39
CA SER A 41 7.88 -6.42 -13.72
C SER A 41 8.11 -7.35 -12.53
N VAL A 42 9.02 -7.02 -11.62
CA VAL A 42 9.24 -7.80 -10.38
C VAL A 42 8.04 -7.70 -9.45
N TYR A 43 7.47 -6.50 -9.28
CA TYR A 43 6.29 -6.29 -8.45
C TYR A 43 5.05 -6.99 -9.01
N ILE A 44 4.85 -6.96 -10.34
CA ILE A 44 3.73 -7.65 -11.00
C ILE A 44 3.82 -9.17 -10.76
N LYS A 45 4.99 -9.78 -10.89
CA LYS A 45 5.19 -11.21 -10.57
C LYS A 45 4.86 -11.54 -9.11
N GLN A 46 5.14 -10.64 -8.17
CA GLN A 46 4.77 -10.85 -6.77
C GLN A 46 3.25 -10.77 -6.57
N LYS A 47 2.57 -9.82 -7.23
CA LYS A 47 1.11 -9.68 -7.24
C LYS A 47 0.43 -10.91 -7.85
N GLU A 48 0.91 -11.37 -9.01
CA GLU A 48 0.45 -12.59 -9.67
C GLU A 48 0.53 -13.80 -8.74
N LYS A 49 1.71 -14.03 -8.15
CA LYS A 49 1.92 -15.15 -7.21
C LYS A 49 0.98 -15.09 -6.02
N ALA A 50 0.76 -13.90 -5.46
CA ALA A 50 -0.14 -13.72 -4.33
C ALA A 50 -1.62 -13.96 -4.73
N ALA A 51 -2.05 -13.43 -5.87
CA ALA A 51 -3.40 -13.62 -6.42
C ALA A 51 -3.69 -15.11 -6.63
N LEU A 52 -2.83 -15.81 -7.37
CA LEU A 52 -3.00 -17.25 -7.65
C LEU A 52 -2.97 -18.10 -6.37
N LYS A 53 -2.08 -17.79 -5.42
CA LYS A 53 -2.01 -18.48 -4.12
C LYS A 53 -3.29 -18.30 -3.29
N SER A 54 -3.95 -17.15 -3.43
CA SER A 54 -5.19 -16.85 -2.72
C SER A 54 -6.44 -17.39 -3.42
N GLY A 55 -6.30 -17.97 -4.63
CA GLY A 55 -7.40 -18.54 -5.39
C GLY A 55 -8.06 -17.56 -6.36
N LEU A 56 -7.45 -16.39 -6.61
CA LEU A 56 -7.88 -15.46 -7.64
C LEU A 56 -7.34 -15.90 -9.01
N GLN A 57 -8.07 -15.56 -10.06
CA GLN A 57 -7.51 -15.49 -11.42
C GLN A 57 -6.69 -14.21 -11.54
N PHE A 58 -5.64 -14.27 -12.35
CA PHE A 58 -4.77 -13.12 -12.60
C PHE A 58 -4.57 -12.93 -14.10
N GLN A 59 -4.70 -11.69 -14.56
CA GLN A 59 -4.45 -11.36 -15.95
C GLN A 59 -3.57 -10.12 -16.06
N LYS A 60 -2.48 -10.23 -16.79
CA LYS A 60 -1.62 -9.10 -17.13
C LYS A 60 -2.08 -8.49 -18.45
N GLN A 61 -2.28 -7.19 -18.46
CA GLN A 61 -2.57 -6.37 -19.64
C GLN A 61 -1.34 -5.49 -19.90
N GLU A 62 -0.85 -5.46 -21.13
CA GLU A 62 0.34 -4.68 -21.49
C GLU A 62 0.03 -3.70 -22.59
N LEU A 63 0.52 -2.49 -22.42
CA LEU A 63 0.58 -1.47 -23.45
C LEU A 63 2.04 -1.13 -23.72
N ASP A 64 2.35 -0.83 -24.97
CA ASP A 64 3.69 -0.42 -25.40
C ASP A 64 4.07 0.95 -24.81
N ARG A 65 5.38 1.24 -24.73
CA ARG A 65 5.89 2.55 -24.31
C ARG A 65 5.47 3.70 -25.22
N THR A 66 5.19 3.39 -26.48
CA THR A 66 4.71 4.35 -27.48
C THR A 66 3.24 4.72 -27.30
N SER A 67 2.51 4.00 -26.41
CA SER A 67 1.09 4.22 -26.20
C SER A 67 0.79 5.63 -25.74
N SER A 68 -0.20 6.24 -26.40
CA SER A 68 -0.69 7.57 -26.09
C SER A 68 -1.56 7.58 -24.84
N PHE A 69 -1.90 8.77 -24.36
CA PHE A 69 -2.91 8.91 -23.29
C PHE A 69 -4.25 8.27 -23.69
N GLU A 70 -4.63 8.41 -24.95
CA GLU A 70 -5.88 7.85 -25.51
C GLU A 70 -5.86 6.32 -25.50
N ASP A 71 -4.75 5.70 -25.85
CA ASP A 71 -4.60 4.23 -25.81
C ASP A 71 -4.76 3.70 -24.37
N ILE A 72 -4.12 4.39 -23.41
CA ILE A 72 -4.23 4.03 -21.98
C ILE A 72 -5.67 4.22 -21.51
N PHE A 73 -6.31 5.32 -21.89
CA PHE A 73 -7.71 5.60 -21.55
C PHE A 73 -8.63 4.51 -22.09
N ASN A 74 -8.52 4.17 -23.39
CA ASN A 74 -9.35 3.16 -24.02
C ASN A 74 -9.17 1.80 -23.34
N LYS A 75 -7.94 1.42 -23.00
CA LYS A 75 -7.67 0.17 -22.28
C LYS A 75 -8.29 0.13 -20.88
N ILE A 76 -8.27 1.25 -20.18
CA ILE A 76 -8.97 1.38 -18.89
C ILE A 76 -10.48 1.24 -19.08
N GLN A 77 -11.08 1.85 -20.13
CA GLN A 77 -12.50 1.70 -20.41
C GLN A 77 -12.90 0.25 -20.76
N GLU A 78 -12.04 -0.48 -21.47
CA GLU A 78 -12.23 -1.93 -21.69
C GLU A 78 -12.30 -2.68 -20.36
N LEU A 79 -11.37 -2.43 -19.43
CA LEU A 79 -11.34 -3.08 -18.12
C LEU A 79 -12.53 -2.64 -17.23
N ASN A 80 -12.91 -1.37 -17.28
CA ASN A 80 -14.10 -0.87 -16.58
C ASN A 80 -15.37 -1.63 -17.01
N ASN A 81 -15.52 -1.89 -18.33
CA ASN A 81 -16.69 -2.53 -18.91
C ASN A 81 -16.62 -4.06 -18.92
N ASP A 82 -15.48 -4.68 -18.61
CA ASP A 82 -15.36 -6.13 -18.57
C ASP A 82 -16.01 -6.71 -17.30
N ALA A 83 -17.13 -7.39 -17.48
CA ALA A 83 -17.88 -8.02 -16.38
C ALA A 83 -17.08 -9.11 -15.64
N ASN A 84 -16.09 -9.73 -16.31
CA ASN A 84 -15.22 -10.74 -15.69
C ASN A 84 -14.07 -10.13 -14.90
N CYS A 85 -13.73 -8.86 -15.10
CA CYS A 85 -12.74 -8.15 -14.32
C CYS A 85 -13.36 -7.70 -12.99
N SER A 86 -12.99 -8.36 -11.89
CA SER A 86 -13.49 -7.99 -10.57
C SER A 86 -12.86 -6.70 -10.08
N ALA A 87 -11.56 -6.55 -10.32
CA ALA A 87 -10.80 -5.34 -10.01
C ALA A 87 -9.52 -5.30 -10.85
N PHE A 88 -8.95 -4.12 -10.99
CA PHE A 88 -7.65 -3.98 -11.65
C PHE A 88 -6.80 -2.89 -11.01
N ILE A 89 -5.52 -2.89 -11.34
CA ILE A 89 -4.58 -1.83 -10.98
C ILE A 89 -3.92 -1.27 -12.24
N LEU A 90 -3.63 0.01 -12.19
CA LEU A 90 -2.70 0.65 -13.11
C LEU A 90 -1.31 0.64 -12.47
N GLN A 91 -0.41 -0.21 -12.99
CA GLN A 91 0.94 -0.31 -12.43
C GLN A 91 1.74 0.97 -12.65
N LEU A 92 2.10 1.63 -11.55
CA LEU A 92 2.95 2.82 -11.58
C LEU A 92 4.42 2.46 -11.35
N PRO A 93 5.38 3.23 -11.90
CA PRO A 93 5.17 4.36 -12.82
C PRO A 93 4.75 3.91 -14.22
N LEU A 94 4.08 4.79 -14.97
CA LEU A 94 3.82 4.57 -16.39
C LEU A 94 5.11 4.82 -17.17
N ASP A 95 5.66 3.79 -17.80
CA ASP A 95 6.88 3.86 -18.60
C ASP A 95 6.54 4.22 -20.05
N THR A 96 6.17 5.47 -20.28
CA THR A 96 5.86 6.05 -21.60
C THR A 96 7.06 6.79 -22.17
N GLU A 97 7.22 6.79 -23.51
CA GLU A 97 8.28 7.56 -24.18
C GLU A 97 8.21 9.03 -23.83
N LYS A 98 7.03 9.63 -23.93
CA LYS A 98 6.76 10.97 -23.43
C LYS A 98 6.29 10.87 -21.99
N LYS A 99 7.17 11.18 -21.05
CA LYS A 99 6.83 11.16 -19.61
C LYS A 99 5.56 11.96 -19.32
N LEU A 100 4.61 11.29 -18.71
CA LEU A 100 3.38 11.94 -18.23
C LEU A 100 3.67 12.79 -16.99
N THR A 101 3.06 13.95 -16.95
CA THR A 101 3.08 14.81 -15.76
C THR A 101 2.26 14.17 -14.62
N PRO A 102 2.50 14.57 -13.37
CA PRO A 102 1.67 14.10 -12.25
C PRO A 102 0.17 14.37 -12.44
N GLN A 103 -0.17 15.47 -13.11
CA GLN A 103 -1.56 15.83 -13.43
C GLN A 103 -2.17 14.85 -14.45
N GLU A 104 -1.42 14.46 -15.48
CA GLU A 104 -1.87 13.48 -16.47
C GLU A 104 -2.03 12.10 -15.85
N VAL A 105 -1.10 11.66 -15.00
CA VAL A 105 -1.24 10.40 -14.24
C VAL A 105 -2.50 10.43 -13.36
N ASN A 106 -2.77 11.54 -12.67
CA ASN A 106 -3.99 11.67 -11.87
C ASN A 106 -5.26 11.63 -12.74
N LYS A 107 -5.23 12.21 -13.95
CA LYS A 107 -6.35 12.12 -14.91
C LYS A 107 -6.57 10.67 -15.34
N VAL A 108 -5.50 9.94 -15.65
CA VAL A 108 -5.59 8.51 -16.00
C VAL A 108 -6.19 7.71 -14.84
N LEU A 109 -5.71 7.89 -13.60
CA LEU A 109 -6.27 7.21 -12.43
C LEU A 109 -7.77 7.53 -12.23
N ALA A 110 -8.18 8.76 -12.51
CA ALA A 110 -9.58 9.17 -12.39
C ALA A 110 -10.51 8.59 -13.48
N THR A 111 -9.97 7.90 -14.50
CA THR A 111 -10.77 7.21 -15.52
C THR A 111 -11.11 5.76 -15.16
N MET A 112 -10.45 5.23 -14.13
CA MET A 112 -10.78 3.91 -13.57
C MET A 112 -12.18 3.95 -12.93
N ASP A 113 -12.87 2.83 -12.95
CA ASP A 113 -14.04 2.68 -12.10
C ASP A 113 -13.57 2.59 -10.63
N PRO A 114 -14.01 3.48 -9.72
CA PRO A 114 -13.63 3.42 -8.32
C PRO A 114 -14.01 2.10 -7.64
N GLU A 115 -15.03 1.39 -8.16
CA GLU A 115 -15.42 0.06 -7.67
C GLU A 115 -14.61 -1.08 -8.29
N LYS A 116 -13.60 -0.77 -9.12
CA LYS A 116 -12.62 -1.73 -9.65
C LYS A 116 -11.17 -1.36 -9.31
N ASP A 117 -10.94 -0.26 -8.59
CA ASP A 117 -9.63 0.23 -8.20
C ASP A 117 -9.06 -0.56 -7.01
N ALA A 118 -8.32 -1.63 -7.27
CA ALA A 118 -7.75 -2.45 -6.21
C ALA A 118 -6.61 -1.79 -5.41
N ASP A 119 -5.94 -0.79 -5.97
CA ASP A 119 -4.87 -0.05 -5.26
C ASP A 119 -5.39 1.09 -4.37
N GLY A 120 -6.68 1.48 -4.50
CA GLY A 120 -7.30 2.55 -3.72
C GLY A 120 -6.76 3.95 -4.08
N LEU A 121 -6.35 4.15 -5.33
CA LEU A 121 -5.72 5.39 -5.80
C LEU A 121 -6.68 6.34 -6.53
N HIS A 122 -7.87 5.85 -6.87
CA HIS A 122 -8.91 6.68 -7.49
C HIS A 122 -9.30 7.86 -6.58
N PRO A 123 -9.47 9.08 -7.11
CA PRO A 123 -9.79 10.25 -6.30
C PRO A 123 -11.02 10.08 -5.38
N MET A 124 -12.06 9.38 -5.83
CA MET A 124 -13.24 9.10 -5.00
C MET A 124 -12.91 8.20 -3.80
N ASN A 125 -12.08 7.16 -3.98
CA ASN A 125 -11.66 6.28 -2.90
C ASN A 125 -10.79 7.03 -1.88
N GLN A 126 -9.91 7.92 -2.35
CA GLN A 126 -9.14 8.80 -1.46
C GLN A 126 -10.03 9.82 -0.73
N ALA A 127 -11.09 10.31 -1.36
CA ALA A 127 -12.06 11.18 -0.71
C ALA A 127 -12.85 10.43 0.38
N ALA A 128 -13.29 9.20 0.13
CA ALA A 128 -13.97 8.36 1.12
C ALA A 128 -13.08 8.05 2.34
N LEU A 129 -11.77 7.86 2.13
CA LEU A 129 -10.80 7.75 3.21
C LEU A 129 -10.71 9.06 4.01
N LEU A 130 -10.63 10.21 3.33
CA LEU A 130 -10.51 11.53 3.98
C LEU A 130 -11.76 11.88 4.80
N SER A 131 -12.95 11.58 4.29
CA SER A 131 -14.23 11.81 5.00
C SER A 131 -14.48 10.81 6.14
N GLY A 132 -13.70 9.74 6.23
CA GLY A 132 -13.91 8.66 7.19
C GLY A 132 -15.06 7.71 6.82
N GLU A 133 -15.60 7.80 5.61
CA GLU A 133 -16.60 6.84 5.11
C GLU A 133 -16.00 5.44 4.96
N SER A 134 -14.76 5.35 4.46
CA SER A 134 -14.01 4.10 4.41
C SER A 134 -12.83 4.13 5.36
N THR A 135 -12.77 3.15 6.25
CA THR A 135 -11.70 2.98 7.23
C THR A 135 -11.22 1.54 7.22
N SER A 136 -10.09 1.25 7.87
CA SER A 136 -9.60 -0.12 7.98
C SER A 136 -10.53 -1.05 8.77
N ASN A 137 -11.45 -0.52 9.58
CA ASN A 137 -12.45 -1.27 10.34
C ASN A 137 -13.83 -1.27 9.67
N ARG A 138 -14.14 -0.23 8.90
CA ARG A 138 -15.38 -0.11 8.15
C ARG A 138 -15.05 0.15 6.69
N TRP A 139 -14.82 -0.91 5.95
CA TRP A 139 -14.48 -0.82 4.54
C TRP A 139 -15.75 -0.57 3.70
N THR A 140 -15.82 0.54 3.01
CA THR A 140 -16.89 0.91 2.07
C THR A 140 -16.38 1.11 0.66
N SER A 141 -15.09 1.41 0.54
CA SER A 141 -14.36 1.57 -0.72
C SER A 141 -12.89 1.19 -0.54
N PRO A 142 -12.16 0.87 -1.61
CA PRO A 142 -10.75 0.52 -1.55
C PRO A 142 -9.91 1.56 -0.82
N LEU A 143 -9.04 1.08 0.05
CA LEU A 143 -8.07 1.91 0.75
C LEU A 143 -6.70 1.81 0.04
N PRO A 144 -5.88 2.88 0.02
CA PRO A 144 -4.54 2.81 -0.58
C PRO A 144 -3.76 1.62 -0.03
N ALA A 145 -3.43 0.66 -0.93
CA ALA A 145 -2.96 -0.67 -0.55
C ALA A 145 -1.72 -0.66 0.35
N THR A 146 -0.76 0.26 0.11
CA THR A 146 0.42 0.37 0.98
C THR A 146 0.05 0.86 2.37
N ALA A 147 -0.83 1.84 2.49
CA ALA A 147 -1.26 2.37 3.78
C ALA A 147 -2.08 1.33 4.56
N LEU A 148 -3.01 0.63 3.90
CA LEU A 148 -3.74 -0.48 4.49
C LEU A 148 -2.78 -1.59 4.95
N GLY A 149 -1.79 -1.95 4.13
CA GLY A 149 -0.76 -2.95 4.48
C GLY A 149 0.05 -2.58 5.71
N ILE A 150 0.36 -1.29 5.91
CA ILE A 150 1.02 -0.80 7.13
C ILE A 150 0.13 -1.03 8.36
N ILE A 151 -1.16 -0.67 8.27
CA ILE A 151 -2.10 -0.89 9.38
C ILE A 151 -2.23 -2.39 9.68
N ARG A 152 -2.39 -3.24 8.66
CA ARG A 152 -2.47 -4.70 8.84
C ARG A 152 -1.21 -5.29 9.46
N LEU A 153 -0.02 -4.74 9.14
CA LEU A 153 1.24 -5.17 9.76
C LEU A 153 1.27 -4.84 11.26
N LEU A 154 0.79 -3.65 11.63
CA LEU A 154 0.71 -3.22 13.04
C LEU A 154 -0.32 -4.07 13.80
N GLU A 155 -1.51 -4.28 13.24
CA GLU A 155 -2.57 -5.13 13.81
C GLU A 155 -2.11 -6.59 13.98
N HIS A 156 -1.47 -7.18 12.97
CA HIS A 156 -0.93 -8.56 13.06
C HIS A 156 0.04 -8.74 14.24
N ASN A 157 0.81 -7.70 14.54
CA ASN A 157 1.75 -7.70 15.66
C ASN A 157 1.14 -7.19 16.98
N GLN A 158 -0.18 -7.01 17.05
CA GLN A 158 -0.91 -6.55 18.23
C GLN A 158 -0.40 -5.19 18.77
N ILE A 159 0.01 -4.30 17.87
CA ILE A 159 0.47 -2.97 18.21
C ILE A 159 -0.74 -2.04 18.26
N SER A 160 -1.14 -1.64 19.47
CA SER A 160 -2.20 -0.64 19.66
C SER A 160 -1.78 0.70 19.08
N LEU A 161 -2.71 1.35 18.39
CA LEU A 161 -2.57 2.71 17.84
C LEU A 161 -3.28 3.75 18.69
N GLU A 162 -4.23 3.32 19.51
CA GLU A 162 -5.04 4.19 20.35
C GLU A 162 -4.17 4.98 21.32
N SER A 163 -4.37 6.28 21.36
CA SER A 163 -3.63 7.24 22.19
C SER A 163 -2.13 7.32 21.92
N LYS A 164 -1.63 6.75 20.80
CA LYS A 164 -0.21 6.77 20.45
C LYS A 164 0.19 8.02 19.69
N ASN A 165 1.39 8.52 19.98
CA ASN A 165 2.03 9.56 19.17
C ASN A 165 2.70 8.94 17.96
N ALA A 166 2.19 9.24 16.77
CA ALA A 166 2.72 8.75 15.51
C ALA A 166 3.37 9.88 14.69
N CYS A 167 4.54 9.64 14.12
CA CYS A 167 5.21 10.54 13.20
C CYS A 167 5.30 9.89 11.82
N VAL A 168 4.69 10.50 10.82
CA VAL A 168 4.74 10.06 9.42
C VAL A 168 5.70 10.94 8.65
N LEU A 169 6.77 10.37 8.11
CA LEU A 169 7.77 11.06 7.30
C LEU A 169 7.47 10.85 5.82
N GLY A 170 6.97 11.88 5.17
CA GLY A 170 6.50 11.86 3.79
C GLY A 170 5.01 12.14 3.69
N ARG A 171 4.62 12.91 2.65
CA ARG A 171 3.23 13.33 2.43
C ARG A 171 2.73 13.00 1.03
N SER A 172 3.25 11.92 0.45
CA SER A 172 2.77 11.46 -0.86
C SER A 172 1.31 11.02 -0.78
N LYS A 173 0.57 11.22 -1.87
CA LYS A 173 -0.82 10.77 -1.98
C LYS A 173 -0.95 9.23 -1.99
N LEU A 174 0.14 8.53 -2.33
CA LEU A 174 0.16 7.08 -2.43
C LEU A 174 0.38 6.40 -1.07
N VAL A 175 1.15 7.02 -0.17
CA VAL A 175 1.59 6.38 1.09
C VAL A 175 1.42 7.29 2.29
N GLY A 176 2.17 8.40 2.36
CA GLY A 176 2.30 9.18 3.60
C GLY A 176 0.97 9.77 4.07
N MET A 177 0.25 10.46 3.19
CA MET A 177 -1.04 11.06 3.54
C MET A 177 -2.08 10.01 3.94
N PRO A 178 -2.34 8.96 3.13
CA PRO A 178 -3.33 7.95 3.51
C PRO A 178 -2.94 7.19 4.78
N THR A 179 -1.65 6.92 5.02
CA THR A 179 -1.20 6.30 6.27
C THR A 179 -1.48 7.20 7.47
N ALA A 180 -1.23 8.51 7.35
CA ALA A 180 -1.52 9.47 8.42
C ALA A 180 -3.01 9.51 8.76
N LEU A 181 -3.88 9.48 7.74
CA LEU A 181 -5.34 9.42 7.93
C LEU A 181 -5.77 8.13 8.62
N LEU A 182 -5.29 6.96 8.18
CA LEU A 182 -5.63 5.68 8.80
C LEU A 182 -5.13 5.58 10.24
N LEU A 183 -3.94 6.09 10.55
CA LEU A 183 -3.45 6.16 11.94
C LEU A 183 -4.35 7.05 12.80
N ASN A 184 -4.75 8.22 12.28
CA ASN A 184 -5.65 9.13 12.98
C ASN A 184 -7.03 8.49 13.21
N GLN A 185 -7.59 7.79 12.23
CA GLN A 185 -8.87 7.06 12.36
C GLN A 185 -8.79 5.91 13.38
N LYS A 186 -7.58 5.44 13.71
CA LYS A 186 -7.30 4.48 14.78
C LYS A 186 -6.95 5.16 16.12
N ASN A 187 -7.35 6.41 16.29
CA ASN A 187 -7.16 7.21 17.51
C ASN A 187 -5.68 7.53 17.86
N ALA A 188 -4.77 7.48 16.89
CA ALA A 188 -3.41 7.99 17.08
C ALA A 188 -3.37 9.52 16.90
N THR A 189 -2.51 10.19 17.69
CA THR A 189 -2.13 11.60 17.43
C THR A 189 -1.02 11.61 16.40
N VAL A 190 -1.27 12.21 15.22
CA VAL A 190 -0.36 12.12 14.08
C VAL A 190 0.34 13.42 13.79
N THR A 191 1.66 13.39 13.74
CA THR A 191 2.52 14.46 13.20
C THR A 191 2.96 14.08 11.80
N LEU A 192 2.58 14.88 10.79
CA LEU A 192 2.98 14.67 9.39
C LEU A 192 4.18 15.55 9.04
N CYS A 193 5.34 14.94 8.80
CA CYS A 193 6.57 15.59 8.42
C CYS A 193 6.86 15.46 6.92
N HIS A 194 7.57 16.44 6.36
CA HIS A 194 7.91 16.50 4.94
C HIS A 194 9.24 17.21 4.69
N SER A 195 9.70 17.33 3.46
CA SER A 195 10.99 17.94 3.09
C SER A 195 11.19 19.39 3.53
N ARG A 196 10.14 20.08 3.96
CA ARG A 196 10.20 21.45 4.52
C ARG A 196 10.02 21.49 6.03
N THR A 197 9.86 20.34 6.69
CA THR A 197 9.80 20.27 8.15
C THR A 197 11.19 20.57 8.73
N ARG A 198 11.25 21.54 9.64
CA ARG A 198 12.47 21.84 10.37
C ARG A 198 12.67 20.82 11.48
N ASP A 199 13.91 20.39 11.68
CA ASP A 199 14.31 19.54 12.79
C ASP A 199 13.40 18.29 12.99
N ILE A 200 13.44 17.40 12.02
CA ILE A 200 12.66 16.14 12.03
C ILE A 200 12.90 15.36 13.33
N LYS A 201 14.10 15.42 13.88
CA LYS A 201 14.48 14.76 15.13
C LYS A 201 13.56 15.11 16.29
N LYS A 202 13.10 16.36 16.43
CA LYS A 202 12.14 16.76 17.47
C LYS A 202 10.82 15.99 17.40
N HIS A 203 10.39 15.63 16.20
CA HIS A 203 9.14 14.91 15.99
C HIS A 203 9.31 13.40 16.19
N THR A 204 10.45 12.83 15.79
CA THR A 204 10.70 11.40 15.89
C THR A 204 11.08 10.94 17.30
N LEU A 205 11.80 11.79 18.07
CA LEU A 205 12.21 11.45 19.44
C LEU A 205 11.05 11.18 20.40
N HIS A 206 9.90 11.83 20.19
CA HIS A 206 8.71 11.69 21.03
C HIS A 206 7.66 10.77 20.42
N ALA A 207 7.91 10.25 19.21
CA ALA A 207 6.98 9.38 18.54
C ALA A 207 7.14 7.92 18.98
N GLU A 208 6.05 7.30 19.39
CA GLU A 208 5.99 5.87 19.71
C GLU A 208 5.94 5.02 18.44
N ILE A 209 5.37 5.60 17.35
CA ILE A 209 5.28 4.96 16.03
C ILE A 209 5.85 5.92 14.99
N VAL A 210 6.79 5.48 14.19
CA VAL A 210 7.39 6.26 13.11
C VAL A 210 7.17 5.52 11.78
N ILE A 211 6.52 6.17 10.84
CA ILE A 211 6.38 5.67 9.47
C ILE A 211 7.41 6.38 8.59
N ALA A 212 8.43 5.65 8.17
CA ALA A 212 9.50 6.16 7.31
C ALA A 212 9.13 5.98 5.84
N ALA A 213 8.55 7.02 5.24
CA ALA A 213 8.08 7.07 3.85
C ALA A 213 8.57 8.33 3.12
N ALA A 214 9.78 8.77 3.45
CA ALA A 214 10.41 9.97 2.89
C ALA A 214 11.08 9.71 1.53
N GLY A 215 11.36 8.45 1.19
CA GLY A 215 12.07 8.07 -0.03
C GLY A 215 13.54 8.52 -0.03
N LYS A 216 14.17 8.58 1.16
CA LYS A 216 15.56 8.98 1.32
C LYS A 216 16.32 7.94 2.14
N MET A 217 17.21 7.21 1.46
CA MET A 217 17.99 6.14 2.04
C MET A 217 18.73 6.55 3.32
N HIS A 218 18.57 5.76 4.38
CA HIS A 218 19.25 5.92 5.68
C HIS A 218 19.05 7.29 6.35
N MET A 219 17.97 7.99 6.05
CA MET A 219 17.67 9.31 6.59
C MET A 219 17.49 9.27 8.13
N LEU A 220 17.00 8.17 8.68
CA LEU A 220 16.75 8.00 10.10
C LEU A 220 17.89 7.26 10.76
N GLY A 221 18.83 8.00 11.38
CA GLY A 221 19.93 7.49 12.20
C GLY A 221 19.55 7.31 13.66
N GLU A 222 20.52 6.87 14.48
CA GLU A 222 20.35 6.63 15.93
C GLU A 222 19.89 7.88 16.70
N GLU A 223 20.30 9.05 16.25
CA GLU A 223 19.98 10.34 16.85
C GLU A 223 18.50 10.73 16.79
N HIS A 224 17.72 10.02 15.97
CA HIS A 224 16.27 10.23 15.80
C HIS A 224 15.42 9.47 16.83
N PHE A 225 16.02 8.61 17.65
CA PHE A 225 15.27 7.69 18.52
C PHE A 225 15.79 7.69 19.95
N GLN A 226 14.87 7.51 20.89
CA GLN A 226 15.16 7.15 22.26
C GLN A 226 15.29 5.62 22.39
N ASP A 227 16.04 5.16 23.36
CA ASP A 227 16.28 3.73 23.57
C ASP A 227 14.98 2.99 23.89
N ASN A 228 14.70 1.93 23.14
CA ASN A 228 13.54 1.03 23.30
C ASN A 228 12.17 1.72 23.35
N HIS A 229 12.04 2.88 22.72
CA HIS A 229 10.80 3.66 22.73
C HIS A 229 9.96 3.47 21.46
N SER A 230 10.56 3.69 20.31
CA SER A 230 9.83 3.79 19.04
C SER A 230 9.71 2.48 18.29
N ILE A 231 8.59 2.30 17.60
CA ILE A 231 8.36 1.28 16.57
C ILE A 231 8.46 1.97 15.22
N VAL A 232 9.33 1.47 14.33
CA VAL A 232 9.56 2.06 13.00
C VAL A 232 9.02 1.14 11.90
N ILE A 233 8.11 1.65 11.10
CA ILE A 233 7.65 1.02 9.86
C ILE A 233 8.38 1.68 8.69
N ASP A 234 9.33 0.98 8.11
CA ASP A 234 10.15 1.46 7.01
C ASP A 234 9.50 1.08 5.66
N VAL A 235 9.05 2.09 4.93
CA VAL A 235 8.40 1.96 3.61
C VAL A 235 9.41 2.22 2.48
N GLY A 236 10.55 2.84 2.79
CA GLY A 236 11.58 3.16 1.82
C GLY A 236 12.11 1.90 1.11
N ILE A 237 12.32 1.99 -0.20
CA ILE A 237 12.98 0.93 -0.98
C ILE A 237 14.01 1.58 -1.88
N HIS A 238 15.26 1.35 -1.55
CA HIS A 238 16.42 1.88 -2.29
C HIS A 238 17.33 0.74 -2.70
N ARG A 239 17.83 0.79 -3.93
CA ARG A 239 18.84 -0.17 -4.39
C ARG A 239 20.23 0.42 -4.16
N GLN A 240 21.03 -0.26 -3.35
CA GLN A 240 22.42 0.08 -3.12
C GLN A 240 23.31 -0.33 -4.30
N GLU A 241 24.52 0.20 -4.39
CA GLU A 241 25.48 -0.14 -5.45
C GLU A 241 25.79 -1.65 -5.53
N ASN A 242 25.81 -2.34 -4.40
CA ASN A 242 25.99 -3.79 -4.29
C ASN A 242 24.72 -4.60 -4.65
N GLY A 243 23.66 -3.94 -5.15
CA GLY A 243 22.39 -4.55 -5.53
C GLY A 243 21.44 -4.88 -4.37
N LYS A 244 21.87 -4.74 -3.10
CA LYS A 244 21.00 -4.98 -1.94
C LYS A 244 19.96 -3.87 -1.79
N LEU A 245 18.80 -4.24 -1.24
CA LEU A 245 17.75 -3.28 -0.90
C LEU A 245 17.96 -2.71 0.51
N SER A 246 17.68 -1.43 0.66
CA SER A 246 17.70 -0.73 1.93
C SER A 246 16.50 0.22 2.03
N GLY A 247 16.16 0.64 3.24
CA GLY A 247 15.08 1.57 3.51
C GLY A 247 15.53 2.98 3.85
N ASP A 248 14.60 3.77 4.36
CA ASP A 248 14.84 5.10 4.90
C ASP A 248 15.49 5.02 6.30
N LEU A 249 15.31 3.90 7.00
CA LEU A 249 15.92 3.64 8.31
C LEU A 249 17.36 3.16 8.15
N ASN A 250 18.30 3.83 8.81
CA ASN A 250 19.68 3.35 8.91
C ASN A 250 19.72 2.05 9.74
N PRO A 251 20.34 0.97 9.24
CA PRO A 251 20.43 -0.30 9.98
C PRO A 251 21.04 -0.18 11.38
N LEU A 252 21.96 0.75 11.61
CA LEU A 252 22.57 0.98 12.91
C LEU A 252 21.58 1.50 13.97
N ALA A 253 20.54 2.23 13.54
CA ALA A 253 19.51 2.72 14.44
C ALA A 253 18.60 1.62 15.01
N ARG A 254 18.55 0.44 14.40
CA ARG A 254 17.68 -0.68 14.83
C ARG A 254 17.90 -1.11 16.29
N LYS A 255 19.12 -1.00 16.80
CA LYS A 255 19.45 -1.35 18.18
C LYS A 255 18.75 -0.48 19.24
N LYS A 256 18.33 0.75 18.85
CA LYS A 256 17.59 1.68 19.70
C LYS A 256 16.08 1.48 19.69
N LEU A 257 15.56 0.69 18.75
CA LEU A 257 14.13 0.57 18.51
C LEU A 257 13.50 -0.55 19.32
N LYS A 258 12.27 -0.32 19.77
CA LYS A 258 11.42 -1.37 20.35
C LYS A 258 11.08 -2.43 19.29
N ALA A 259 10.72 -1.98 18.09
CA ALA A 259 10.48 -2.85 16.95
C ALA A 259 10.70 -2.10 15.63
N PHE A 260 10.91 -2.82 14.54
CA PHE A 260 11.03 -2.25 13.20
C PHE A 260 10.57 -3.24 12.11
N SER A 261 10.06 -2.73 11.00
CA SER A 261 9.86 -3.54 9.80
C SER A 261 11.17 -3.61 8.98
N PRO A 262 11.59 -4.81 8.52
CA PRO A 262 12.80 -4.95 7.72
C PRO A 262 12.58 -4.49 6.27
N VAL A 263 13.64 -4.04 5.63
CA VAL A 263 13.68 -3.84 4.18
C VAL A 263 14.80 -4.73 3.63
N PRO A 264 14.48 -5.67 2.70
CA PRO A 264 13.16 -6.10 2.24
C PRO A 264 12.37 -6.92 3.28
N ARG A 265 11.17 -7.37 2.94
CA ARG A 265 10.26 -8.28 3.68
C ARG A 265 9.43 -7.63 4.80
N GLY A 266 9.42 -6.31 4.90
CA GLY A 266 8.50 -5.54 5.75
C GLY A 266 7.23 -5.15 4.99
N VAL A 267 7.09 -3.88 4.63
CA VAL A 267 5.86 -3.32 4.04
C VAL A 267 5.52 -3.89 2.66
N GLY A 268 6.53 -4.17 1.80
CA GLY A 268 6.26 -4.64 0.44
C GLY A 268 5.32 -5.85 0.32
N PRO A 269 5.56 -6.97 1.03
CA PRO A 269 4.62 -8.10 1.05
C PRO A 269 3.23 -7.73 1.55
N MET A 270 3.13 -6.82 2.53
CA MET A 270 1.85 -6.35 3.07
C MET A 270 1.07 -5.49 2.07
N THR A 271 1.77 -4.67 1.26
CA THR A 271 1.13 -3.93 0.15
C THR A 271 0.44 -4.89 -0.82
N VAL A 272 1.11 -5.98 -1.18
CA VAL A 272 0.54 -6.99 -2.07
C VAL A 272 -0.66 -7.69 -1.41
N ALA A 273 -0.56 -8.05 -0.14
CA ALA A 273 -1.67 -8.71 0.58
C ALA A 273 -2.89 -7.77 0.74
N ALA A 274 -2.66 -6.49 1.02
CA ALA A 274 -3.72 -5.47 1.11
C ALA A 274 -4.40 -5.21 -0.24
N LEU A 275 -3.67 -5.27 -1.34
CA LEU A 275 -4.23 -5.23 -2.68
C LEU A 275 -5.19 -6.42 -2.93
N ILE A 276 -4.80 -7.63 -2.56
CA ILE A 276 -5.68 -8.81 -2.67
C ILE A 276 -6.89 -8.64 -1.74
N GLU A 277 -6.71 -8.09 -0.53
CA GLU A 277 -7.80 -7.77 0.39
C GLU A 277 -8.81 -6.81 -0.26
N ASN A 278 -8.36 -5.68 -0.83
CA ASN A 278 -9.23 -4.75 -1.56
C ASN A 278 -9.98 -5.46 -2.70
N THR A 279 -9.30 -6.29 -3.49
CA THR A 279 -9.91 -7.04 -4.60
C THR A 279 -11.04 -7.96 -4.12
N VAL A 280 -10.81 -8.67 -3.02
CA VAL A 280 -11.84 -9.55 -2.41
C VAL A 280 -13.01 -8.75 -1.87
N GLN A 281 -12.74 -7.62 -1.20
CA GLN A 281 -13.78 -6.74 -0.66
C GLN A 281 -14.65 -6.14 -1.78
N LEU A 282 -14.06 -5.73 -2.90
CA LEU A 282 -14.81 -5.26 -4.07
C LEU A 282 -15.77 -6.31 -4.61
N GLU A 283 -15.33 -7.55 -4.74
CA GLU A 283 -16.19 -8.65 -5.19
C GLU A 283 -17.29 -8.98 -4.17
N LEU A 284 -17.00 -8.93 -2.88
CA LEU A 284 -18.01 -9.11 -1.83
C LEU A 284 -19.07 -8.01 -1.89
N LYS A 285 -18.66 -6.75 -2.03
CA LYS A 285 -19.58 -5.61 -2.20
C LYS A 285 -20.48 -5.78 -3.42
N LYS A 286 -19.92 -6.14 -4.57
CA LYS A 286 -20.65 -6.38 -5.81
C LYS A 286 -21.74 -7.48 -5.64
N ASN A 287 -21.47 -8.48 -4.82
CA ASN A 287 -22.38 -9.60 -4.54
C ASN A 287 -23.31 -9.38 -3.35
N ASN A 288 -23.35 -8.17 -2.76
CA ASN A 288 -24.10 -7.85 -1.54
C ASN A 288 -23.82 -8.84 -0.39
N LYS A 289 -22.58 -9.34 -0.28
CA LYS A 289 -22.13 -10.20 0.81
C LYS A 289 -21.48 -9.34 1.88
N ASP A 290 -21.58 -9.79 3.14
CA ASP A 290 -21.01 -9.07 4.27
C ASP A 290 -19.50 -8.91 4.12
N PHE A 291 -19.03 -7.70 4.42
CA PHE A 291 -17.62 -7.35 4.44
C PHE A 291 -16.88 -8.09 5.56
N PHE A 292 -15.56 -8.19 5.41
CA PHE A 292 -14.70 -8.60 6.50
C PHE A 292 -14.84 -7.61 7.66
N HIS A 293 -15.58 -8.01 8.68
CA HIS A 293 -15.37 -7.46 10.01
C HIS A 293 -14.20 -8.26 10.60
N TYR A 294 -13.07 -7.61 10.84
CA TYR A 294 -12.03 -8.19 11.67
C TYR A 294 -12.60 -8.18 13.09
N GLU A 295 -13.12 -9.34 13.52
CA GLU A 295 -13.35 -9.58 14.95
C GLU A 295 -11.99 -9.49 15.65
N HIS A 296 -11.93 -8.61 16.65
CA HIS A 296 -10.74 -8.36 17.46
C HIS A 296 -10.48 -9.51 18.41
#